data_ea479f95782c7ab5cce89b8c7e04b669
#
_entry.id   ea479f95782c7ab5cce89b8c7e04b669
#
_cell.length_a   1.000
_cell.length_b   1.000
_cell.length_c   1.000
_cell.angle_alpha   90.00
_cell.angle_beta   90.00
_cell.angle_gamma   90.00
#
_symmetry.space_group_name_H-M   'P 1'
#
loop_
_entity.id
_entity.type
_entity.pdbx_description
1 polymer ?
#
loop_
_entity_poly.entity_id
_entity_poly.type
_entity_poly.pdbx_seq_one_letter_code
_entity_poly.pdbx_strand_id
1 'polypeptide(L)'
;MKNEAATELMMHLQQLDPEISRILWANFDHRNPSPLSKAIQDARGISRQAASQILSRLVRQGLITEGAGVRPKTYEQQTLFTHSVTLPLDGLEEHVVWSEHFRPAFSQYMGEAALSIWEYGFTEILNNAREHSQGTEVKISSNIRAGCTSVWMDDNGEGIFKRISRICKLPDERQAILELAKGKLTTDPENHSGEGVFFSARAFDMFQITSGGLLFDHQDGEEDFLFERDKEKAGTLVWMAHGNHTQRTLKEVFDEYSMPDEYTFSKTVVPVKLARFGQEGLVSRSQAQRLLARVDRFKIVLFDFSDVETVGQAFADEIFRVYAKGHPEVELQPIHATPQIQQMITRATAMT
;
A
#
# COMPACT_ATOMS: atom_id res chain seq x y z
N MET A 1 37.02 -11.18 -6.93
CA MET A 1 36.75 -9.73 -6.98
C MET A 1 35.28 -9.37 -6.97
N LYS A 2 34.40 -9.74 -7.96
CA LYS A 2 32.96 -9.40 -7.88
C LYS A 2 32.23 -10.08 -6.72
N ASN A 3 32.53 -11.32 -6.40
CA ASN A 3 31.95 -12.08 -5.28
C ASN A 3 32.40 -11.56 -3.90
N GLU A 4 33.65 -11.15 -3.75
CA GLU A 4 34.18 -10.62 -2.50
C GLU A 4 33.55 -9.27 -2.14
N ALA A 5 33.44 -8.36 -3.12
CA ALA A 5 32.79 -7.06 -2.91
C ALA A 5 31.30 -7.20 -2.53
N ALA A 6 30.58 -8.15 -3.15
CA ALA A 6 29.21 -8.45 -2.80
C ALA A 6 29.09 -9.01 -1.37
N THR A 7 30.00 -9.92 -0.98
CA THR A 7 30.03 -10.49 0.36
C THR A 7 30.34 -9.44 1.43
N GLU A 8 31.30 -8.54 1.16
CA GLU A 8 31.64 -7.44 2.07
C GLU A 8 30.46 -6.45 2.24
N LEU A 9 29.80 -6.11 1.15
CA LEU A 9 28.64 -5.23 1.15
C LEU A 9 27.47 -5.86 1.95
N MET A 10 27.24 -7.15 1.78
CA MET A 10 26.26 -7.92 2.55
C MET A 10 26.57 -7.92 4.05
N MET A 11 27.83 -8.10 4.43
CA MET A 11 28.25 -8.05 5.82
C MET A 11 28.02 -6.65 6.43
N HIS A 12 28.30 -5.58 5.69
CA HIS A 12 28.03 -4.21 6.13
C HIS A 12 26.53 -3.96 6.34
N LEU A 13 25.67 -4.54 5.50
CA LEU A 13 24.23 -4.41 5.64
C LEU A 13 23.70 -5.14 6.88
N GLN A 14 24.18 -6.36 7.14
CA GLN A 14 23.85 -7.13 8.36
C GLN A 14 24.25 -6.43 9.65
N GLN A 15 25.32 -5.62 9.59
CA GLN A 15 25.82 -4.82 10.74
C GLN A 15 25.22 -3.42 10.81
N LEU A 16 24.32 -3.07 9.87
CA LEU A 16 23.69 -1.76 9.88
C LEU A 16 22.76 -1.65 11.09
N ASP A 17 22.95 -0.55 11.82
CA ASP A 17 22.08 -0.20 12.94
C ASP A 17 20.62 -0.07 12.46
N PRO A 18 19.66 -0.82 13.06
CA PRO A 18 18.25 -0.78 12.68
C PRO A 18 17.64 0.63 12.69
N GLU A 19 18.06 1.50 13.62
CA GLU A 19 17.59 2.87 13.67
C GLU A 19 18.09 3.70 12.49
N ILE A 20 19.35 3.51 12.10
CA ILE A 20 19.89 4.15 10.88
C ILE A 20 19.14 3.64 9.63
N SER A 21 18.85 2.35 9.56
CA SER A 21 18.04 1.78 8.46
C SER A 21 16.66 2.46 8.38
N ARG A 22 15.96 2.64 9.51
CA ARG A 22 14.68 3.36 9.55
C ARG A 22 14.81 4.83 9.12
N ILE A 23 15.85 5.51 9.54
CA ILE A 23 16.12 6.90 9.13
C ILE A 23 16.38 6.98 7.62
N LEU A 24 17.14 6.04 7.07
CA LEU A 24 17.37 5.96 5.62
C LEU A 24 16.06 5.75 4.86
N TRP A 25 15.18 4.88 5.37
CA TRP A 25 13.87 4.66 4.76
C TRP A 25 12.99 5.91 4.82
N ALA A 26 12.82 6.52 5.99
CA ALA A 26 12.01 7.72 6.19
C ALA A 26 12.50 8.93 5.34
N ASN A 27 13.77 8.97 4.97
CA ASN A 27 14.35 10.01 4.09
C ASN A 27 14.34 9.60 2.60
N PHE A 28 13.86 8.40 2.27
CA PHE A 28 13.72 7.96 0.88
C PHE A 28 12.55 8.67 0.19
N ASP A 29 11.55 9.08 0.95
CA ASP A 29 10.42 9.82 0.42
C ASP A 29 10.82 11.27 0.09
N HIS A 30 10.94 11.55 -1.21
CA HIS A 30 11.36 12.84 -1.74
C HIS A 30 10.39 14.00 -1.50
N ARG A 31 9.22 13.75 -0.91
CA ARG A 31 8.17 14.77 -0.71
C ARG A 31 8.53 15.80 0.37
N ASN A 32 9.36 15.43 1.34
CA ASN A 32 9.87 16.38 2.34
C ASN A 32 11.30 15.99 2.81
N PRO A 33 12.32 16.08 1.94
CA PRO A 33 13.65 15.63 2.27
C PRO A 33 14.30 16.57 3.29
N SER A 34 14.13 16.27 4.56
CA SER A 34 15.05 16.81 5.56
C SER A 34 16.47 16.36 5.20
N PRO A 35 17.50 17.20 5.29
CA PRO A 35 18.86 16.73 5.04
C PRO A 35 19.16 15.51 5.91
N LEU A 36 19.58 14.40 5.32
CA LEU A 36 19.81 13.13 6.03
C LEU A 36 20.68 13.30 7.29
N SER A 37 21.67 14.20 7.22
CA SER A 37 22.48 14.60 8.39
C SER A 37 21.63 15.17 9.54
N LYS A 38 20.61 15.97 9.23
CA LYS A 38 19.71 16.57 10.23
C LYS A 38 18.80 15.49 10.82
N ALA A 39 18.24 14.62 10.00
CA ALA A 39 17.40 13.51 10.45
C ALA A 39 18.16 12.59 11.43
N ILE A 40 19.42 12.26 11.14
CA ILE A 40 20.26 11.47 12.05
C ILE A 40 20.55 12.22 13.36
N GLN A 41 20.82 13.54 13.30
CA GLN A 41 21.03 14.34 14.51
C GLN A 41 19.80 14.35 15.41
N ASP A 42 18.65 14.61 14.83
CA ASP A 42 17.39 14.76 15.57
C ASP A 42 16.94 13.41 16.18
N ALA A 43 17.01 12.34 15.42
CA ALA A 43 16.61 11.01 15.90
C ALA A 43 17.53 10.50 17.03
N ARG A 44 18.84 10.77 16.96
CA ARG A 44 19.82 10.23 17.91
C ARG A 44 20.28 11.21 18.99
N GLY A 45 19.86 12.45 18.93
CA GLY A 45 20.32 13.49 19.86
C GLY A 45 21.82 13.73 19.80
N ILE A 46 22.46 13.60 18.61
CA ILE A 46 23.91 13.71 18.44
C ILE A 46 24.33 14.98 17.71
N SER A 47 25.60 15.31 17.82
CA SER A 47 26.18 16.49 17.15
C SER A 47 26.19 16.29 15.61
N ARG A 48 26.23 17.42 14.89
CA ARG A 48 26.40 17.42 13.41
C ARG A 48 27.67 16.69 12.98
N GLN A 49 28.76 16.81 13.78
CA GLN A 49 30.01 16.13 13.49
C GLN A 49 29.86 14.61 13.60
N ALA A 50 29.17 14.11 14.63
CA ALA A 50 28.92 12.69 14.82
C ALA A 50 28.02 12.15 13.70
N ALA A 51 26.94 12.85 13.30
CA ALA A 51 26.11 12.49 12.17
C ALA A 51 26.89 12.45 10.86
N SER A 52 27.79 13.40 10.62
CA SER A 52 28.67 13.41 9.44
C SER A 52 29.64 12.22 9.42
N GLN A 53 30.14 11.77 10.59
CA GLN A 53 30.95 10.55 10.68
C GLN A 53 30.16 9.28 10.32
N ILE A 54 28.90 9.19 10.78
CA ILE A 54 28.00 8.09 10.40
C ILE A 54 27.82 8.07 8.88
N LEU A 55 27.44 9.19 8.26
CA LEU A 55 27.26 9.30 6.82
C LEU A 55 28.53 8.93 6.04
N SER A 56 29.68 9.44 6.47
CA SER A 56 30.96 9.10 5.83
C SER A 56 31.29 7.60 5.93
N ARG A 57 30.90 6.94 7.02
CA ARG A 57 31.02 5.49 7.18
C ARG A 57 30.09 4.76 6.21
N LEU A 58 28.81 5.14 6.12
CA LEU A 58 27.85 4.53 5.21
C LEU A 58 28.27 4.65 3.74
N VAL A 59 28.82 5.80 3.34
CA VAL A 59 29.39 6.02 2.00
C VAL A 59 30.58 5.07 1.75
N ARG A 60 31.52 4.99 2.71
CA ARG A 60 32.68 4.07 2.57
C ARG A 60 32.27 2.61 2.52
N GLN A 61 31.21 2.24 3.20
CA GLN A 61 30.62 0.91 3.19
C GLN A 61 29.80 0.61 1.92
N GLY A 62 29.61 1.59 1.02
CA GLY A 62 28.86 1.42 -0.21
C GLY A 62 27.33 1.31 0.00
N LEU A 63 26.82 1.63 1.20
CA LEU A 63 25.40 1.56 1.51
C LEU A 63 24.61 2.75 0.95
N ILE A 64 25.27 3.91 0.87
CA ILE A 64 24.74 5.13 0.24
C ILE A 64 25.81 5.79 -0.63
N THR A 65 25.38 6.61 -1.60
CA THR A 65 26.29 7.50 -2.36
C THR A 65 25.97 8.96 -2.05
N GLU A 66 27.00 9.79 -2.07
CA GLU A 66 26.88 11.23 -1.95
C GLU A 66 26.62 11.86 -3.32
N GLY A 67 25.57 12.67 -3.44
CA GLY A 67 25.26 13.43 -4.64
C GLY A 67 26.27 14.55 -4.92
N ALA A 68 26.52 14.85 -6.19
CA ALA A 68 27.53 15.80 -6.62
C ALA A 68 27.10 17.25 -6.35
N GLY A 69 28.00 18.02 -5.72
CA GLY A 69 28.07 19.48 -5.84
C GLY A 69 27.00 20.33 -5.16
N VAL A 70 26.08 19.76 -4.37
CA VAL A 70 24.96 20.50 -3.76
C VAL A 70 25.16 20.75 -2.27
N ARG A 71 24.72 21.89 -1.76
CA ARG A 71 24.59 22.14 -0.32
C ARG A 71 23.14 22.48 0.01
N PRO A 72 22.47 21.75 0.94
CA PRO A 72 23.02 20.63 1.74
C PRO A 72 23.31 19.40 0.86
N LYS A 73 24.28 18.56 1.30
CA LYS A 73 24.64 17.30 0.63
C LYS A 73 23.42 16.38 0.54
N THR A 74 23.20 15.83 -0.62
CA THR A 74 22.20 14.79 -0.88
C THR A 74 22.85 13.40 -0.82
N TYR A 75 22.05 12.39 -0.49
CA TYR A 75 22.51 11.00 -0.42
C TYR A 75 21.46 10.10 -1.07
N GLU A 76 21.92 9.08 -1.77
CA GLU A 76 21.06 8.07 -2.41
C GLU A 76 21.42 6.69 -1.87
N GLN A 77 20.42 5.88 -1.59
CA GLN A 77 20.61 4.49 -1.17
C GLN A 77 21.04 3.65 -2.36
N GLN A 78 22.11 2.88 -2.17
CA GLN A 78 22.58 1.94 -3.20
C GLN A 78 21.71 0.68 -3.21
N THR A 79 21.52 0.15 -4.42
CA THR A 79 20.98 -1.20 -4.60
C THR A 79 22.06 -2.21 -4.24
N LEU A 80 21.79 -2.99 -3.21
CA LEU A 80 22.75 -3.91 -2.60
C LEU A 80 22.59 -5.33 -3.13
N PHE A 81 21.34 -5.72 -3.40
CA PHE A 81 20.99 -7.02 -3.92
C PHE A 81 19.78 -6.91 -4.86
N THR A 82 19.83 -7.64 -5.96
CA THR A 82 18.71 -7.81 -6.89
C THR A 82 18.51 -9.28 -7.17
N HIS A 83 17.26 -9.70 -7.25
CA HIS A 83 16.90 -11.03 -7.73
C HIS A 83 15.70 -10.90 -8.67
N SER A 84 15.67 -11.71 -9.72
CA SER A 84 14.54 -11.74 -10.65
C SER A 84 14.35 -13.15 -11.19
N VAL A 85 13.10 -13.59 -11.23
CA VAL A 85 12.69 -14.88 -11.75
C VAL A 85 11.40 -14.71 -12.55
N THR A 86 11.25 -15.50 -13.61
CA THR A 86 9.97 -15.63 -14.34
C THR A 86 9.51 -17.08 -14.19
N LEU A 87 8.30 -17.25 -13.73
CA LEU A 87 7.72 -18.56 -13.38
C LEU A 87 6.40 -18.77 -14.12
N PRO A 88 6.09 -19.99 -14.57
CA PRO A 88 4.75 -20.33 -15.03
C PRO A 88 3.77 -20.26 -13.86
N LEU A 89 2.55 -19.81 -14.12
CA LEU A 89 1.48 -19.75 -13.11
C LEU A 89 0.83 -21.11 -12.87
N ASP A 90 0.88 -21.99 -13.88
CA ASP A 90 0.34 -23.35 -13.77
C ASP A 90 1.20 -24.19 -12.82
N GLY A 91 0.55 -24.77 -11.80
CA GLY A 91 1.22 -25.58 -10.77
C GLY A 91 2.12 -24.79 -9.83
N LEU A 92 2.07 -23.44 -9.84
CA LEU A 92 2.87 -22.61 -8.95
C LEU A 92 2.34 -22.73 -7.50
N GLU A 93 3.26 -22.90 -6.55
CA GLU A 93 2.99 -22.88 -5.12
C GLU A 93 3.69 -21.66 -4.49
N GLU A 94 2.92 -20.67 -4.06
CA GLU A 94 3.43 -19.37 -3.61
C GLU A 94 4.38 -19.47 -2.42
N HIS A 95 4.12 -20.37 -1.48
CA HIS A 95 4.97 -20.58 -0.32
C HIS A 95 6.32 -21.23 -0.68
N VAL A 96 6.37 -22.06 -1.73
CA VAL A 96 7.61 -22.64 -2.24
C VAL A 96 8.44 -21.55 -2.91
N VAL A 97 7.81 -20.73 -3.76
CA VAL A 97 8.51 -19.60 -4.42
C VAL A 97 9.09 -18.65 -3.36
N TRP A 98 8.32 -18.31 -2.32
CA TRP A 98 8.81 -17.48 -1.22
C TRP A 98 10.00 -18.13 -0.51
N SER A 99 9.84 -19.36 -0.05
CA SER A 99 10.85 -20.05 0.77
C SER A 99 12.15 -20.36 0.04
N GLU A 100 12.09 -20.64 -1.26
CA GLU A 100 13.27 -21.03 -2.03
C GLU A 100 13.97 -19.84 -2.71
N HIS A 101 13.22 -18.85 -3.22
CA HIS A 101 13.78 -17.78 -4.04
C HIS A 101 14.00 -16.46 -3.32
N PHE A 102 13.16 -16.11 -2.31
CA PHE A 102 13.19 -14.76 -1.72
C PHE A 102 13.53 -14.75 -0.23
N ARG A 103 12.91 -15.59 0.58
CA ARG A 103 13.12 -15.64 2.04
C ARG A 103 14.59 -15.77 2.43
N PRO A 104 15.43 -16.61 1.78
CA PRO A 104 16.84 -16.76 2.17
C PRO A 104 17.66 -15.47 2.06
N ALA A 105 17.35 -14.63 1.07
CA ALA A 105 17.98 -13.32 0.94
C ALA A 105 17.38 -12.32 1.93
N PHE A 106 16.06 -12.24 2.04
CA PHE A 106 15.35 -11.26 2.87
C PHE A 106 15.67 -11.42 4.36
N SER A 107 15.67 -12.67 4.87
CA SER A 107 15.99 -12.97 6.28
C SER A 107 17.38 -12.54 6.73
N GLN A 108 18.28 -12.26 5.78
CA GLN A 108 19.62 -11.78 6.12
C GLN A 108 19.67 -10.28 6.39
N TYR A 109 18.67 -9.49 5.95
CA TYR A 109 18.75 -8.03 5.89
C TYR A 109 17.64 -7.30 6.59
N MET A 110 16.64 -8.00 7.09
CA MET A 110 15.49 -7.37 7.72
C MET A 110 15.14 -8.00 9.06
N GLY A 111 14.42 -7.25 9.90
CA GLY A 111 13.90 -7.74 11.16
C GLY A 111 12.70 -8.66 10.97
N GLU A 112 12.37 -9.45 11.99
CA GLU A 112 11.28 -10.43 11.98
C GLU A 112 9.91 -9.82 11.62
N ALA A 113 9.62 -8.61 12.09
CA ALA A 113 8.37 -7.93 11.77
C ALA A 113 8.25 -7.66 10.26
N ALA A 114 9.32 -7.10 9.65
CA ALA A 114 9.37 -6.87 8.21
C ALA A 114 9.28 -8.19 7.42
N LEU A 115 10.00 -9.23 7.88
CA LEU A 115 9.98 -10.54 7.23
C LEU A 115 8.58 -11.16 7.21
N SER A 116 7.84 -11.06 8.32
CA SER A 116 6.46 -11.54 8.42
C SER A 116 5.51 -10.77 7.48
N ILE A 117 5.67 -9.45 7.36
CA ILE A 117 4.90 -8.63 6.43
C ILE A 117 5.20 -9.04 4.98
N TRP A 118 6.48 -9.24 4.65
CA TRP A 118 6.88 -9.69 3.32
C TRP A 118 6.34 -11.08 2.98
N GLU A 119 6.44 -12.05 3.91
CA GLU A 119 5.90 -13.39 3.70
C GLU A 119 4.40 -13.36 3.39
N TYR A 120 3.63 -12.64 4.22
CA TYR A 120 2.20 -12.47 4.02
C TYR A 120 1.88 -11.81 2.66
N GLY A 121 2.36 -10.59 2.42
CA GLY A 121 2.00 -9.86 1.21
C GLY A 121 2.53 -10.48 -0.06
N PHE A 122 3.73 -11.08 -0.03
CA PHE A 122 4.31 -11.78 -1.17
C PHE A 122 3.44 -12.98 -1.59
N THR A 123 3.06 -13.83 -0.64
CA THR A 123 2.24 -15.02 -0.92
C THR A 123 0.84 -14.65 -1.36
N GLU A 124 0.21 -13.65 -0.74
CA GLU A 124 -1.11 -13.15 -1.13
C GLU A 124 -1.14 -12.60 -2.56
N ILE A 125 -0.18 -11.76 -2.91
CA ILE A 125 -0.14 -11.16 -4.26
C ILE A 125 0.21 -12.20 -5.32
N LEU A 126 1.12 -13.12 -5.02
CA LEU A 126 1.46 -14.19 -5.95
C LEU A 126 0.30 -15.17 -6.15
N ASN A 127 -0.44 -15.49 -5.08
CA ASN A 127 -1.65 -16.29 -5.18
C ASN A 127 -2.73 -15.61 -6.03
N ASN A 128 -2.90 -14.30 -5.89
CA ASN A 128 -3.81 -13.53 -6.74
C ASN A 128 -3.43 -13.60 -8.23
N ALA A 129 -2.14 -13.54 -8.55
CA ALA A 129 -1.66 -13.71 -9.92
C ALA A 129 -1.99 -15.11 -10.45
N ARG A 130 -1.75 -16.17 -9.65
CA ARG A 130 -2.04 -17.56 -10.01
C ARG A 130 -3.53 -17.82 -10.26
N GLU A 131 -4.39 -17.40 -9.33
CA GLU A 131 -5.81 -17.78 -9.34
C GLU A 131 -6.68 -16.84 -10.16
N HIS A 132 -6.27 -15.59 -10.27
CA HIS A 132 -7.15 -14.54 -10.76
C HIS A 132 -6.67 -13.81 -12.02
N SER A 133 -5.41 -13.89 -12.40
CA SER A 133 -4.93 -13.14 -13.57
C SER A 133 -5.42 -13.68 -14.92
N GLN A 134 -5.68 -14.98 -15.02
CA GLN A 134 -5.83 -15.71 -16.28
C GLN A 134 -4.58 -15.62 -17.17
N GLY A 135 -3.45 -15.28 -16.59
CA GLY A 135 -2.15 -15.25 -17.24
C GLY A 135 -1.53 -16.64 -17.32
N THR A 136 -0.37 -16.70 -17.95
CA THR A 136 0.43 -17.94 -18.09
C THR A 136 1.73 -17.87 -17.31
N GLU A 137 2.21 -16.67 -16.98
CA GLU A 137 3.48 -16.45 -16.30
C GLU A 137 3.43 -15.20 -15.41
N VAL A 138 4.29 -15.19 -14.42
CA VAL A 138 4.58 -14.04 -13.57
C VAL A 138 6.08 -13.79 -13.51
N LYS A 139 6.49 -12.54 -13.70
CA LYS A 139 7.86 -12.08 -13.45
C LYS A 139 7.92 -11.41 -12.10
N ILE A 140 8.79 -11.92 -11.22
CA ILE A 140 9.01 -11.37 -9.89
C ILE A 140 10.42 -10.80 -9.83
N SER A 141 10.55 -9.56 -9.39
CA SER A 141 11.85 -8.90 -9.22
C SER A 141 11.92 -8.25 -7.84
N SER A 142 13.07 -8.37 -7.18
CA SER A 142 13.31 -7.73 -5.88
C SER A 142 14.57 -6.88 -5.90
N ASN A 143 14.56 -5.87 -5.03
CA ASN A 143 15.67 -4.94 -4.86
C ASN A 143 15.80 -4.64 -3.35
N ILE A 144 16.96 -4.97 -2.77
CA ILE A 144 17.28 -4.68 -1.37
C ILE A 144 18.26 -3.51 -1.29
N ARG A 145 17.92 -2.51 -0.47
CA ARG A 145 18.73 -1.35 -0.13
C ARG A 145 18.96 -1.29 1.38
N ALA A 146 19.77 -0.35 1.83
CA ALA A 146 20.10 -0.22 3.26
C ALA A 146 18.88 0.08 4.16
N GLY A 147 17.91 0.86 3.68
CA GLY A 147 16.73 1.24 4.43
C GLY A 147 15.48 0.43 4.10
N CYS A 148 15.38 -0.13 2.89
CA CYS A 148 14.14 -0.73 2.39
C CYS A 148 14.38 -1.86 1.40
N THR A 149 13.35 -2.68 1.26
CA THR A 149 13.23 -3.68 0.19
C THR A 149 12.02 -3.34 -0.67
N SER A 150 12.14 -3.59 -1.98
CA SER A 150 11.05 -3.44 -2.94
C SER A 150 10.90 -4.71 -3.77
N VAL A 151 9.65 -5.06 -4.10
CA VAL A 151 9.29 -6.18 -4.98
C VAL A 151 8.34 -5.71 -6.05
N TRP A 152 8.54 -6.21 -7.27
CA TRP A 152 7.64 -6.07 -8.41
C TRP A 152 7.15 -7.46 -8.80
N MET A 153 5.84 -7.63 -8.92
CA MET A 153 5.19 -8.83 -9.46
C MET A 153 4.40 -8.42 -10.70
N ASP A 154 4.78 -8.96 -11.84
CA ASP A 154 4.25 -8.59 -13.15
C ASP A 154 3.68 -9.83 -13.84
N ASP A 155 2.35 -9.99 -13.82
CA ASP A 155 1.66 -11.04 -14.57
C ASP A 155 1.29 -10.59 -15.99
N ASN A 156 1.09 -11.55 -16.87
CA ASN A 156 0.69 -11.32 -18.25
C ASN A 156 -0.81 -11.59 -18.48
N GLY A 157 -1.64 -11.47 -17.44
CA GLY A 157 -3.05 -11.79 -17.49
C GLY A 157 -3.96 -10.71 -18.08
N GLU A 158 -5.27 -10.80 -17.78
CA GLU A 158 -6.29 -9.87 -18.30
C GLU A 158 -6.28 -8.48 -17.63
N GLY A 159 -5.59 -8.34 -16.49
CA GLY A 159 -5.55 -7.12 -15.68
C GLY A 159 -6.62 -7.07 -14.60
N ILE A 160 -6.18 -6.72 -13.37
CA ILE A 160 -7.03 -6.79 -12.17
C ILE A 160 -8.24 -5.86 -12.24
N PHE A 161 -8.10 -4.61 -12.69
CA PHE A 161 -9.21 -3.66 -12.72
C PHE A 161 -10.27 -4.05 -13.75
N LYS A 162 -9.85 -4.52 -14.93
CA LYS A 162 -10.73 -5.06 -15.96
C LYS A 162 -11.48 -6.28 -15.44
N ARG A 163 -10.81 -7.21 -14.79
CA ARG A 163 -11.42 -8.39 -14.19
C ARG A 163 -12.48 -8.04 -13.15
N ILE A 164 -12.14 -7.18 -12.20
CA ILE A 164 -13.07 -6.73 -11.16
C ILE A 164 -14.28 -6.06 -11.79
N SER A 165 -14.06 -5.13 -12.74
CA SER A 165 -15.13 -4.42 -13.44
C SER A 165 -16.10 -5.38 -14.10
N ARG A 166 -15.57 -6.39 -14.80
CA ARG A 166 -16.37 -7.42 -15.48
C ARG A 166 -17.19 -8.26 -14.50
N ILE A 167 -16.57 -8.76 -13.41
CA ILE A 167 -17.24 -9.65 -12.45
C ILE A 167 -18.27 -8.90 -11.61
N CYS A 168 -17.92 -7.69 -11.17
CA CYS A 168 -18.80 -6.84 -10.38
C CYS A 168 -19.81 -6.06 -11.21
N LYS A 169 -19.78 -6.22 -12.55
CA LYS A 169 -20.62 -5.50 -13.52
C LYS A 169 -20.55 -3.98 -13.31
N LEU A 170 -19.34 -3.47 -13.09
CA LEU A 170 -19.11 -2.06 -12.92
C LEU A 170 -19.12 -1.36 -14.29
N PRO A 171 -19.64 -0.15 -14.38
CA PRO A 171 -19.68 0.59 -15.66
C PRO A 171 -18.30 1.14 -16.08
N ASP A 172 -17.33 1.16 -15.16
CA ASP A 172 -16.01 1.76 -15.39
C ASP A 172 -14.96 1.07 -14.52
N GLU A 173 -13.77 0.80 -15.09
CA GLU A 173 -12.66 0.15 -14.38
C GLU A 173 -12.13 0.99 -13.19
N ARG A 174 -12.30 2.31 -13.20
CA ARG A 174 -11.97 3.19 -12.06
C ARG A 174 -12.75 2.82 -10.80
N GLN A 175 -13.96 2.31 -10.93
CA GLN A 175 -14.75 1.82 -9.79
C GLN A 175 -14.18 0.54 -9.17
N ALA A 176 -13.41 -0.23 -9.91
CA ALA A 176 -12.73 -1.41 -9.37
C ALA A 176 -11.74 -1.03 -8.26
N ILE A 177 -11.11 0.13 -8.36
CA ILE A 177 -10.19 0.64 -7.35
C ILE A 177 -10.92 0.98 -6.05
N LEU A 178 -12.10 1.61 -6.15
CA LEU A 178 -12.94 1.86 -4.99
C LEU A 178 -13.37 0.54 -4.29
N GLU A 179 -13.70 -0.49 -5.08
CA GLU A 179 -14.03 -1.80 -4.53
C GLU A 179 -12.83 -2.47 -3.84
N LEU A 180 -11.62 -2.35 -4.39
CA LEU A 180 -10.39 -2.82 -3.75
C LEU A 180 -10.08 -2.07 -2.45
N ALA A 181 -10.23 -0.75 -2.45
CA ALA A 181 -9.98 0.10 -1.28
C ALA A 181 -10.92 -0.21 -0.11
N LYS A 182 -12.15 -0.67 -0.37
CA LYS A 182 -13.08 -1.12 0.67
C LYS A 182 -12.68 -2.47 1.29
N GLY A 183 -12.03 -3.35 0.56
CA GLY A 183 -11.75 -4.73 0.95
C GLY A 183 -12.94 -5.68 0.80
N LYS A 184 -12.77 -6.95 1.24
CA LYS A 184 -13.75 -8.06 1.08
C LYS A 184 -14.21 -8.27 -0.37
N LEU A 185 -13.32 -8.01 -1.30
CA LEU A 185 -13.60 -8.22 -2.71
C LEU A 185 -13.15 -9.62 -3.13
N THR A 186 -14.08 -10.54 -3.22
CA THR A 186 -13.84 -11.88 -3.77
C THR A 186 -14.82 -12.23 -4.87
N THR A 187 -14.34 -12.99 -5.82
CA THR A 187 -15.12 -13.62 -6.88
C THR A 187 -15.53 -15.04 -6.53
N ASP A 188 -14.95 -15.58 -5.46
CA ASP A 188 -15.22 -16.91 -4.92
C ASP A 188 -15.34 -16.81 -3.37
N PRO A 189 -16.53 -16.44 -2.85
CA PRO A 189 -16.74 -16.26 -1.41
C PRO A 189 -16.67 -17.56 -0.60
N GLU A 190 -16.77 -18.74 -1.25
CA GLU A 190 -16.70 -20.03 -0.54
C GLU A 190 -15.27 -20.41 -0.19
N ASN A 191 -14.30 -19.97 -1.00
CA ASN A 191 -12.89 -20.33 -0.85
C ASN A 191 -12.00 -19.16 -0.41
N HIS A 192 -12.44 -17.91 -0.61
CA HIS A 192 -11.61 -16.71 -0.37
C HIS A 192 -12.37 -15.61 0.36
N SER A 193 -11.76 -15.04 1.39
CA SER A 193 -12.31 -13.88 2.13
C SER A 193 -12.33 -12.60 1.30
N GLY A 194 -11.49 -12.51 0.27
CA GLY A 194 -11.30 -11.30 -0.54
C GLY A 194 -10.56 -10.18 0.19
N GLU A 195 -9.80 -10.52 1.20
CA GLU A 195 -9.11 -9.60 2.12
C GLU A 195 -7.64 -9.40 1.74
N GLY A 196 -7.04 -10.33 0.98
CA GLY A 196 -5.60 -10.40 0.73
C GLY A 196 -5.01 -9.13 0.14
N VAL A 197 -5.60 -8.58 -0.93
CA VAL A 197 -5.11 -7.32 -1.54
C VAL A 197 -5.28 -6.15 -0.59
N PHE A 198 -6.40 -6.08 0.12
CA PHE A 198 -6.67 -5.00 1.08
C PHE A 198 -5.62 -4.96 2.19
N PHE A 199 -5.42 -6.09 2.89
CA PHE A 199 -4.44 -6.16 3.97
C PHE A 199 -3.00 -6.08 3.48
N SER A 200 -2.69 -6.61 2.29
CA SER A 200 -1.38 -6.42 1.67
C SER A 200 -1.11 -4.93 1.45
N ALA A 201 -2.07 -4.19 0.87
CA ALA A 201 -1.90 -2.75 0.68
C ALA A 201 -1.66 -2.02 2.02
N ARG A 202 -2.36 -2.40 3.08
CA ARG A 202 -2.26 -1.77 4.42
C ARG A 202 -1.02 -2.21 5.21
N ALA A 203 -0.43 -3.35 4.89
CA ALA A 203 0.74 -3.88 5.59
C ALA A 203 2.07 -3.26 5.10
N PHE A 204 2.13 -2.83 3.84
CA PHE A 204 3.32 -2.21 3.26
C PHE A 204 3.33 -0.70 3.44
N ASP A 205 4.53 -0.11 3.54
CA ASP A 205 4.67 1.35 3.59
C ASP A 205 4.28 1.99 2.25
N MET A 206 4.52 1.28 1.13
CA MET A 206 4.12 1.67 -0.23
C MET A 206 3.60 0.45 -0.98
N PHE A 207 2.45 0.60 -1.60
CA PHE A 207 1.80 -0.45 -2.38
C PHE A 207 1.12 0.15 -3.61
N GLN A 208 1.49 -0.33 -4.80
CA GLN A 208 0.93 0.17 -6.05
C GLN A 208 0.44 -0.98 -6.92
N ILE A 209 -0.69 -0.76 -7.58
CA ILE A 209 -1.20 -1.65 -8.63
C ILE A 209 -1.30 -0.87 -9.93
N THR A 210 -0.61 -1.33 -10.97
CA THR A 210 -0.72 -0.81 -12.33
C THR A 210 -1.38 -1.86 -13.21
N SER A 211 -2.49 -1.51 -13.86
CA SER A 211 -3.19 -2.41 -14.80
C SER A 211 -4.02 -1.58 -15.76
N GLY A 212 -4.04 -1.95 -17.05
CA GLY A 212 -4.67 -1.11 -18.07
C GLY A 212 -4.11 0.30 -18.08
N GLY A 213 -4.97 1.28 -18.20
CA GLY A 213 -4.64 2.71 -18.12
C GLY A 213 -4.66 3.30 -16.70
N LEU A 214 -4.67 2.47 -15.64
CA LEU A 214 -4.88 2.92 -14.27
C LEU A 214 -3.70 2.55 -13.35
N LEU A 215 -3.44 3.40 -12.37
CA LEU A 215 -2.52 3.19 -11.26
C LEU A 215 -3.26 3.48 -9.95
N PHE A 216 -3.37 2.49 -9.09
CA PHE A 216 -3.72 2.64 -7.68
C PHE A 216 -2.45 2.78 -6.86
N ASP A 217 -2.40 3.77 -5.99
CA ASP A 217 -1.27 4.07 -5.11
C ASP A 217 -1.76 4.18 -3.66
N HIS A 218 -1.19 3.35 -2.80
CA HIS A 218 -1.37 3.40 -1.35
C HIS A 218 -0.03 3.64 -0.68
N GLN A 219 0.00 4.57 0.27
CA GLN A 219 1.16 4.85 1.11
C GLN A 219 0.70 4.93 2.56
N ASP A 220 1.43 4.27 3.46
CA ASP A 220 1.10 4.26 4.88
C ASP A 220 1.04 5.68 5.45
N GLY A 221 -0.04 5.98 6.18
CA GLY A 221 -0.30 7.32 6.72
C GLY A 221 -0.75 8.38 5.71
N GLU A 222 -0.91 8.02 4.45
CA GLU A 222 -1.39 8.89 3.38
C GLU A 222 -2.71 8.35 2.80
N GLU A 223 -3.38 9.16 2.01
CA GLU A 223 -4.59 8.75 1.33
C GLU A 223 -4.33 7.89 0.09
N ASP A 224 -5.27 7.02 -0.23
CA ASP A 224 -5.24 6.26 -1.48
C ASP A 224 -5.43 7.17 -2.69
N PHE A 225 -4.61 7.00 -3.72
CA PHE A 225 -4.68 7.76 -4.96
C PHE A 225 -4.99 6.88 -6.17
N LEU A 226 -5.71 7.48 -7.11
CA LEU A 226 -5.95 6.94 -8.42
C LEU A 226 -5.36 7.87 -9.47
N PHE A 227 -4.53 7.32 -10.33
CA PHE A 227 -3.97 8.04 -11.48
C PHE A 227 -4.37 7.36 -12.79
N GLU A 228 -4.75 8.17 -13.78
CA GLU A 228 -4.87 7.72 -15.15
C GLU A 228 -3.50 7.84 -15.85
N ARG A 229 -3.17 6.85 -16.68
CA ARG A 229 -1.88 6.75 -17.35
C ARG A 229 -2.06 6.83 -18.87
N ASP A 230 -1.16 7.51 -19.55
CA ASP A 230 -1.15 7.59 -21.00
C ASP A 230 -0.83 6.26 -21.70
N LYS A 231 -0.18 5.34 -20.98
CA LYS A 231 0.22 4.03 -21.51
C LYS A 231 -0.52 2.92 -20.80
N GLU A 232 -1.15 2.06 -21.56
CA GLU A 232 -1.77 0.84 -21.05
C GLU A 232 -0.71 -0.20 -20.64
N LYS A 233 -0.99 -0.88 -19.53
CA LYS A 233 -0.23 -2.02 -19.02
C LYS A 233 -1.05 -3.29 -19.25
N ALA A 234 -0.56 -4.20 -20.07
CA ALA A 234 -1.11 -5.54 -20.20
C ALA A 234 -0.87 -6.34 -18.92
N GLY A 235 -1.87 -7.07 -18.43
CA GLY A 235 -1.80 -7.78 -17.16
C GLY A 235 -1.82 -6.85 -15.96
N THR A 236 -1.25 -7.32 -14.84
CA THR A 236 -1.16 -6.56 -13.60
C THR A 236 0.28 -6.49 -13.13
N LEU A 237 0.74 -5.29 -12.81
CA LEU A 237 1.99 -5.06 -12.10
C LEU A 237 1.68 -4.57 -10.68
N VAL A 238 2.09 -5.33 -9.69
CA VAL A 238 2.06 -4.91 -8.28
C VAL A 238 3.47 -4.55 -7.84
N TRP A 239 3.63 -3.36 -7.28
CA TRP A 239 4.84 -2.91 -6.63
C TRP A 239 4.60 -2.73 -5.14
N MET A 240 5.49 -3.31 -4.34
CA MET A 240 5.46 -3.22 -2.89
C MET A 240 6.82 -2.75 -2.39
N ALA A 241 6.84 -1.86 -1.40
CA ALA A 241 8.07 -1.45 -0.72
C ALA A 241 7.84 -1.31 0.78
N HIS A 242 8.85 -1.71 1.57
CA HIS A 242 8.75 -1.70 3.02
C HIS A 242 10.12 -1.49 3.67
N GLY A 243 10.15 -0.81 4.82
CA GLY A 243 11.35 -0.61 5.61
C GLY A 243 11.88 -1.92 6.17
N ASN A 244 13.19 -2.17 6.02
CA ASN A 244 13.81 -3.44 6.45
C ASN A 244 13.73 -3.68 7.97
N HIS A 245 13.60 -2.64 8.77
CA HIS A 245 13.54 -2.71 10.23
C HIS A 245 12.31 -1.98 10.79
N THR A 246 11.16 -2.20 10.17
CA THR A 246 9.89 -1.71 10.71
C THR A 246 9.62 -2.26 12.11
N GLN A 247 8.88 -1.49 12.90
CA GLN A 247 8.34 -1.94 14.19
C GLN A 247 6.88 -2.38 14.09
N ARG A 248 6.21 -2.03 12.98
CA ARG A 248 4.83 -2.41 12.70
C ARG A 248 4.73 -3.92 12.50
N THR A 249 3.69 -4.52 13.06
CA THR A 249 3.43 -5.96 12.97
C THR A 249 2.16 -6.23 12.15
N LEU A 250 2.06 -7.41 11.55
CA LEU A 250 0.83 -7.85 10.88
C LEU A 250 -0.37 -7.83 11.83
N LYS A 251 -0.15 -8.20 13.10
CA LYS A 251 -1.22 -8.19 14.10
C LYS A 251 -1.80 -6.78 14.27
N GLU A 252 -0.97 -5.75 14.37
CA GLU A 252 -1.43 -4.35 14.47
C GLU A 252 -2.22 -3.94 13.24
N VAL A 253 -1.78 -4.36 12.04
CA VAL A 253 -2.51 -4.08 10.79
C VAL A 253 -3.89 -4.75 10.80
N PHE A 254 -4.00 -6.02 11.20
CA PHE A 254 -5.29 -6.70 11.26
C PHE A 254 -6.20 -6.13 12.36
N ASP A 255 -5.65 -5.84 13.54
CA ASP A 255 -6.41 -5.31 14.68
C ASP A 255 -7.04 -3.94 14.36
N GLU A 256 -6.40 -3.12 13.52
CA GLU A 256 -6.92 -1.81 13.11
C GLU A 256 -8.27 -1.90 12.39
N TYR A 257 -8.50 -3.00 11.64
CA TYR A 257 -9.70 -3.23 10.83
C TYR A 257 -10.63 -4.31 11.41
N SER A 258 -10.34 -4.80 12.61
CA SER A 258 -11.15 -5.79 13.33
C SER A 258 -11.85 -5.16 14.53
N MET A 259 -12.94 -5.79 14.96
CA MET A 259 -13.56 -5.48 16.26
C MET A 259 -12.79 -6.22 17.37
N PRO A 260 -12.58 -5.59 18.54
CA PRO A 260 -11.78 -6.17 19.62
C PRO A 260 -12.22 -7.55 20.07
N ASP A 261 -13.51 -7.87 19.96
CA ASP A 261 -14.09 -9.13 20.46
C ASP A 261 -14.37 -10.16 19.36
N GLU A 262 -14.15 -9.85 18.09
CA GLU A 262 -14.60 -10.73 16.99
C GLU A 262 -13.49 -11.28 16.10
N TYR A 263 -12.30 -10.70 16.13
CA TYR A 263 -11.13 -11.08 15.29
C TYR A 263 -11.45 -11.21 13.79
N THR A 264 -12.53 -10.56 13.34
CA THR A 264 -12.99 -10.57 11.95
C THR A 264 -12.85 -9.19 11.34
N PHE A 265 -12.53 -9.14 10.05
CA PHE A 265 -12.49 -7.91 9.27
C PHE A 265 -13.91 -7.32 9.16
N SER A 266 -14.26 -6.46 10.09
CA SER A 266 -15.62 -5.91 10.25
C SER A 266 -15.70 -4.40 10.08
N LYS A 267 -14.55 -3.72 9.96
CA LYS A 267 -14.43 -2.27 9.80
C LYS A 267 -13.69 -1.92 8.53
N THR A 268 -14.19 -0.97 7.75
CA THR A 268 -13.50 -0.48 6.55
C THR A 268 -13.42 1.04 6.52
N VAL A 269 -12.41 1.56 5.83
CA VAL A 269 -12.26 2.98 5.51
C VAL A 269 -12.52 3.16 4.02
N VAL A 270 -13.49 4.00 3.67
CA VAL A 270 -13.91 4.26 2.29
C VAL A 270 -13.46 5.68 1.90
N PRO A 271 -12.42 5.84 1.07
CA PRO A 271 -11.99 7.15 0.60
C PRO A 271 -13.05 7.79 -0.29
N VAL A 272 -13.75 8.79 0.22
CA VAL A 272 -14.88 9.44 -0.48
C VAL A 272 -14.45 10.08 -1.79
N LYS A 273 -13.22 10.56 -1.88
CA LYS A 273 -12.65 11.16 -3.10
C LYS A 273 -12.61 10.20 -4.29
N LEU A 274 -12.49 8.89 -4.06
CA LEU A 274 -12.48 7.89 -5.14
C LEU A 274 -13.85 7.75 -5.85
N ALA A 275 -14.92 8.33 -5.33
CA ALA A 275 -16.20 8.42 -6.03
C ALA A 275 -16.24 9.54 -7.08
N ARG A 276 -15.25 10.43 -7.12
CA ARG A 276 -15.14 11.48 -8.15
C ARG A 276 -14.55 10.89 -9.43
N PHE A 277 -15.01 11.45 -10.55
CA PHE A 277 -14.33 11.31 -11.83
C PHE A 277 -13.85 12.71 -12.29
N GLY A 278 -12.55 12.89 -12.40
CA GLY A 278 -11.95 14.17 -12.76
C GLY A 278 -12.27 15.29 -11.75
N GLN A 279 -12.75 16.43 -12.24
CA GLN A 279 -13.07 17.61 -11.44
C GLN A 279 -14.54 17.69 -10.96
N GLU A 280 -15.30 16.59 -11.03
CA GLU A 280 -16.70 16.58 -10.61
C GLU A 280 -16.84 16.80 -9.10
N GLY A 281 -17.83 17.62 -8.70
CA GLY A 281 -18.23 17.74 -7.30
C GLY A 281 -18.99 16.48 -6.85
N LEU A 282 -18.91 16.13 -5.57
CA LEU A 282 -19.67 15.04 -4.96
C LEU A 282 -21.08 15.51 -4.59
N VAL A 283 -21.99 15.54 -5.56
CA VAL A 283 -23.31 16.16 -5.40
C VAL A 283 -24.49 15.21 -5.63
N SER A 284 -24.28 14.09 -6.33
CA SER A 284 -25.37 13.23 -6.77
C SER A 284 -25.56 11.98 -5.91
N ARG A 285 -26.80 11.46 -5.89
CA ARG A 285 -27.13 10.16 -5.27
C ARG A 285 -26.37 9.00 -5.92
N SER A 286 -26.19 9.03 -7.24
CA SER A 286 -25.46 7.97 -7.95
C SER A 286 -24.00 7.88 -7.55
N GLN A 287 -23.36 9.02 -7.20
CA GLN A 287 -21.99 9.02 -6.66
C GLN A 287 -21.97 8.41 -5.24
N ALA A 288 -22.96 8.73 -4.40
CA ALA A 288 -23.11 8.13 -3.08
C ALA A 288 -23.36 6.62 -3.16
N GLN A 289 -24.21 6.16 -4.08
CA GLN A 289 -24.49 4.73 -4.27
C GLN A 289 -23.26 3.93 -4.70
N ARG A 290 -22.32 4.53 -5.44
CA ARG A 290 -21.03 3.90 -5.73
C ARG A 290 -20.20 3.64 -4.46
N LEU A 291 -20.19 4.60 -3.53
CA LEU A 291 -19.53 4.39 -2.23
C LEU A 291 -20.25 3.33 -1.38
N LEU A 292 -21.56 3.31 -1.43
CA LEU A 292 -22.39 2.40 -0.63
C LEU A 292 -22.45 0.96 -1.18
N ALA A 293 -22.00 0.72 -2.41
CA ALA A 293 -21.99 -0.61 -2.96
C ALA A 293 -21.17 -1.56 -2.06
N ARG A 294 -21.78 -2.66 -1.61
CA ARG A 294 -21.16 -3.73 -0.78
C ARG A 294 -20.64 -3.31 0.60
N VAL A 295 -20.99 -2.15 1.12
CA VAL A 295 -20.59 -1.76 2.47
C VAL A 295 -21.42 -2.48 3.55
N ASP A 296 -22.53 -3.10 3.19
CA ASP A 296 -23.35 -3.99 4.03
C ASP A 296 -22.59 -5.23 4.55
N ARG A 297 -21.41 -5.53 4.00
CA ARG A 297 -20.52 -6.59 4.48
C ARG A 297 -19.72 -6.22 5.72
N PHE A 298 -19.76 -4.96 6.13
CA PHE A 298 -19.02 -4.43 7.27
C PHE A 298 -19.99 -3.99 8.37
N LYS A 299 -19.52 -4.01 9.62
CA LYS A 299 -20.27 -3.48 10.76
C LYS A 299 -20.04 -1.98 10.95
N ILE A 300 -18.81 -1.53 10.67
CA ILE A 300 -18.40 -0.13 10.76
C ILE A 300 -17.82 0.31 9.43
N VAL A 301 -18.34 1.39 8.89
CA VAL A 301 -17.84 2.02 7.65
C VAL A 301 -17.44 3.45 7.96
N LEU A 302 -16.13 3.71 7.85
CA LEU A 302 -15.57 5.06 8.01
C LEU A 302 -15.50 5.71 6.63
N PHE A 303 -16.32 6.74 6.37
CA PHE A 303 -16.22 7.55 5.17
C PHE A 303 -15.16 8.63 5.37
N ASP A 304 -14.04 8.46 4.70
CA ASP A 304 -12.92 9.40 4.77
C ASP A 304 -13.10 10.55 3.78
N PHE A 305 -13.30 11.75 4.34
CA PHE A 305 -13.49 13.00 3.59
C PHE A 305 -12.20 13.80 3.40
N SER A 306 -11.05 13.23 3.64
CA SER A 306 -9.78 13.87 3.31
C SER A 306 -9.79 14.35 1.85
N ASP A 307 -9.19 15.51 1.56
CA ASP A 307 -9.21 16.18 0.25
C ASP A 307 -10.61 16.43 -0.37
N VAL A 308 -11.67 16.35 0.45
CA VAL A 308 -13.03 16.70 0.05
C VAL A 308 -13.45 17.98 0.77
N GLU A 309 -13.59 19.09 0.04
CA GLU A 309 -13.97 20.37 0.64
C GLU A 309 -15.47 20.43 0.97
N THR A 310 -16.29 19.96 0.03
CA THR A 310 -17.76 20.03 0.14
C THR A 310 -18.44 18.84 -0.50
N VAL A 311 -19.67 18.55 -0.03
CA VAL A 311 -20.57 17.58 -0.66
C VAL A 311 -21.96 18.18 -0.84
N GLY A 312 -22.69 17.69 -1.85
CA GLY A 312 -24.08 18.11 -2.08
C GLY A 312 -25.05 17.43 -1.12
N GLN A 313 -26.21 18.09 -0.91
CA GLN A 313 -27.26 17.58 -0.02
C GLN A 313 -27.73 16.17 -0.44
N ALA A 314 -27.96 15.94 -1.74
CA ALA A 314 -28.44 14.65 -2.23
C ALA A 314 -27.43 13.51 -2.01
N PHE A 315 -26.13 13.83 -2.06
CA PHE A 315 -25.05 12.88 -1.74
C PHE A 315 -25.05 12.52 -0.25
N ALA A 316 -25.06 13.51 0.65
CA ALA A 316 -25.08 13.29 2.09
C ALA A 316 -26.37 12.59 2.56
N ASP A 317 -27.53 12.98 1.99
CA ASP A 317 -28.84 12.39 2.26
C ASP A 317 -28.87 10.89 1.91
N GLU A 318 -28.32 10.51 0.77
CA GLU A 318 -28.28 9.12 0.34
C GLU A 318 -27.46 8.24 1.30
N ILE A 319 -26.32 8.73 1.79
CA ILE A 319 -25.46 7.98 2.72
C ILE A 319 -26.05 7.96 4.13
N PHE A 320 -26.20 9.15 4.75
CA PHE A 320 -26.40 9.27 6.18
C PHE A 320 -27.87 9.22 6.61
N ARG A 321 -28.82 9.25 5.66
CA ARG A 321 -30.24 9.07 5.94
C ARG A 321 -30.84 7.87 5.24
N VAL A 322 -30.78 7.83 3.89
CA VAL A 322 -31.48 6.79 3.12
C VAL A 322 -30.88 5.42 3.38
N TYR A 323 -29.57 5.29 3.19
CA TYR A 323 -28.88 4.03 3.40
C TYR A 323 -28.85 3.63 4.87
N ALA A 324 -28.52 4.55 5.79
CA ALA A 324 -28.49 4.29 7.22
C ALA A 324 -29.83 3.76 7.76
N LYS A 325 -30.96 4.27 7.25
CA LYS A 325 -32.29 3.77 7.61
C LYS A 325 -32.57 2.36 7.10
N GLY A 326 -32.04 2.01 5.93
CA GLY A 326 -32.21 0.68 5.33
C GLY A 326 -31.27 -0.38 5.92
N HIS A 327 -30.20 0.04 6.55
CA HIS A 327 -29.13 -0.85 7.06
C HIS A 327 -28.73 -0.43 8.50
N PRO A 328 -29.64 -0.59 9.47
CA PRO A 328 -29.39 -0.17 10.86
C PRO A 328 -28.28 -1.00 11.55
N GLU A 329 -27.90 -2.15 10.97
CA GLU A 329 -26.82 -3.01 11.42
C GLU A 329 -25.43 -2.48 11.04
N VAL A 330 -25.35 -1.49 10.13
CA VAL A 330 -24.09 -0.89 9.66
C VAL A 330 -23.92 0.49 10.29
N GLU A 331 -22.86 0.66 11.06
CA GLU A 331 -22.50 1.95 11.63
C GLU A 331 -21.73 2.79 10.61
N LEU A 332 -22.24 3.96 10.22
CA LEU A 332 -21.64 4.87 9.27
C LEU A 332 -21.02 6.07 10.01
N GLN A 333 -19.71 6.22 9.90
CA GLN A 333 -18.98 7.29 10.58
C GLN A 333 -18.24 8.17 9.55
N PRO A 334 -18.43 9.50 9.57
CA PRO A 334 -17.59 10.42 8.80
C PRO A 334 -16.29 10.70 9.56
N ILE A 335 -15.16 10.59 8.88
CA ILE A 335 -13.84 10.99 9.38
C ILE A 335 -13.26 12.10 8.49
N HIS A 336 -12.39 12.94 9.03
CA HIS A 336 -11.74 14.08 8.36
C HIS A 336 -12.71 15.03 7.65
N ALA A 337 -13.98 15.08 8.10
CA ALA A 337 -15.00 15.93 7.50
C ALA A 337 -14.79 17.41 7.88
N THR A 338 -14.79 18.28 6.87
CA THR A 338 -14.77 19.74 7.09
C THR A 338 -16.02 20.21 7.82
N PRO A 339 -16.03 21.39 8.48
CA PRO A 339 -17.24 21.94 9.09
C PRO A 339 -18.42 22.05 8.13
N GLN A 340 -18.17 22.30 6.83
CA GLN A 340 -19.22 22.37 5.81
C GLN A 340 -19.82 20.99 5.51
N ILE A 341 -19.00 19.95 5.43
CA ILE A 341 -19.46 18.57 5.25
C ILE A 341 -20.24 18.13 6.48
N GLN A 342 -19.72 18.39 7.69
CA GLN A 342 -20.41 18.05 8.93
C GLN A 342 -21.79 18.73 9.05
N GLN A 343 -21.90 19.98 8.62
CA GLN A 343 -23.19 20.68 8.56
C GLN A 343 -24.15 20.02 7.56
N MET A 344 -23.65 19.55 6.42
CA MET A 344 -24.48 18.87 5.42
C MET A 344 -24.98 17.51 5.93
N ILE A 345 -24.13 16.75 6.62
CA ILE A 345 -24.49 15.48 7.26
C ILE A 345 -25.56 15.72 8.34
N THR A 346 -25.36 16.72 9.20
CA THR A 346 -26.36 17.10 10.24
C THR A 346 -27.71 17.46 9.64
N ARG A 347 -27.75 18.18 8.53
CA ARG A 347 -28.99 18.48 7.81
C ARG A 347 -29.67 17.23 7.27
N ALA A 348 -28.90 16.30 6.69
CA ALA A 348 -29.44 15.05 6.18
C ALA A 348 -30.07 14.19 7.28
N THR A 349 -29.41 14.09 8.44
CA THR A 349 -29.90 13.30 9.59
C THR A 349 -31.06 13.97 10.33
N ALA A 350 -31.18 15.30 10.33
CA ALA A 350 -32.28 16.03 10.98
C ALA A 350 -33.61 15.93 10.21
N MET A 351 -33.63 15.44 8.99
CA MET A 351 -34.83 15.23 8.16
C MET A 351 -35.51 13.88 8.38
N THR A 352 -35.18 13.18 9.46
CA THR A 352 -35.70 11.82 9.78
C THR A 352 -37.05 11.87 10.50
#